data_f94fdf82caf7f45c92d761a4ad12a40d
#
_entry.id   f94fdf82caf7f45c92d761a4ad12a40d
#
_cell.length_a   1.000
_cell.length_b   1.000
_cell.length_c   1.000
_cell.angle_alpha   90.00
_cell.angle_beta   90.00
_cell.angle_gamma   90.00
#
_symmetry.space_group_name_H-M   'P 1'
#
loop_
_entity.id
_entity.type
_entity.pdbx_description
1 polymer ?
#
loop_
_entity_poly.entity_id
_entity_poly.type
_entity_poly.pdbx_seq_one_letter_code
_entity_poly.pdbx_strand_id
1 'polypeptide(L)'
;MRRKKTVDNVRFSFRRVLKLLGVGLWVGYLFYLYQPIRADIFPPRGPSQRESRPIESTGLLRPKARILIVTAHPDDEAFYLGGTLLRIQASAIVHLVVLTDGDKGYYPFIDSKAISKTRQGEVRTLAQKVGIDSTEFHQEPDGRLRPEPKTVRRLEQVLREFKPDEVLVFDDQYWPRISHNDHRNAGIVAVLALQDVKFTGGVFRYSTTAPNTTLDVSAVWPQAQKNLGIHASQFHGSKLELIQLLTTSNAIEAGATAGFSFGEPFRYEVWRDGKVIFR
;
A
#
# COMPACT_ATOMS: atom_id res chain seq x y z
N MET A 1 20.81 -63.71 9.03
CA MET A 1 21.20 -62.39 8.49
C MET A 1 20.08 -61.56 7.85
N ARG A 2 18.91 -62.10 7.52
CA ARG A 2 17.82 -61.34 6.86
C ARG A 2 16.95 -60.44 7.77
N ARG A 3 16.86 -60.69 9.09
CA ARG A 3 16.00 -59.90 10.00
C ARG A 3 16.55 -58.52 10.39
N LYS A 4 17.87 -58.28 10.38
CA LYS A 4 18.46 -56.96 10.73
C LYS A 4 18.25 -55.91 9.66
N LYS A 5 18.26 -56.29 8.36
CA LYS A 5 18.06 -55.32 7.26
C LYS A 5 16.65 -54.71 7.22
N THR A 6 15.61 -55.46 7.64
CA THR A 6 14.22 -54.97 7.65
C THR A 6 13.96 -53.94 8.77
N VAL A 7 14.58 -54.12 9.93
CA VAL A 7 14.41 -53.19 11.06
C VAL A 7 15.11 -51.87 10.81
N ASP A 8 16.28 -51.89 10.17
CA ASP A 8 17.00 -50.66 9.86
C ASP A 8 16.33 -49.85 8.73
N ASN A 9 15.72 -50.50 7.74
CA ASN A 9 14.95 -49.83 6.69
C ASN A 9 13.67 -49.21 7.23
N VAL A 10 12.98 -49.82 8.19
CA VAL A 10 11.78 -49.27 8.82
C VAL A 10 12.13 -48.08 9.73
N ARG A 11 13.22 -48.18 10.52
CA ARG A 11 13.70 -47.05 11.32
C ARG A 11 14.16 -45.87 10.48
N PHE A 12 14.79 -46.10 9.34
CA PHE A 12 15.21 -45.04 8.43
C PHE A 12 14.01 -44.34 7.75
N SER A 13 12.99 -45.10 7.39
CA SER A 13 11.72 -44.58 6.84
C SER A 13 10.96 -43.76 7.88
N PHE A 14 10.87 -44.22 9.14
CA PHE A 14 10.18 -43.51 10.21
C PHE A 14 10.83 -42.16 10.57
N ARG A 15 12.17 -42.10 10.61
CA ARG A 15 12.90 -40.85 10.81
C ARG A 15 12.69 -39.84 9.66
N ARG A 16 12.57 -40.32 8.42
CA ARG A 16 12.22 -39.45 7.28
C ARG A 16 10.80 -38.94 7.38
N VAL A 17 9.84 -39.77 7.75
CA VAL A 17 8.44 -39.39 7.97
C VAL A 17 8.34 -38.36 9.09
N LEU A 18 9.03 -38.55 10.22
CA LEU A 18 9.06 -37.58 11.32
C LEU A 18 9.69 -36.25 10.90
N LYS A 19 10.74 -36.24 10.07
CA LYS A 19 11.31 -35.01 9.53
C LYS A 19 10.34 -34.27 8.58
N LEU A 20 9.67 -35.01 7.70
CA LEU A 20 8.67 -34.44 6.78
C LEU A 20 7.47 -33.93 7.54
N LEU A 21 6.98 -34.59 8.57
CA LEU A 21 5.93 -34.12 9.47
C LEU A 21 6.38 -32.88 10.24
N GLY A 22 7.61 -32.84 10.74
CA GLY A 22 8.20 -31.68 11.39
C GLY A 22 8.28 -30.48 10.46
N VAL A 23 8.74 -30.67 9.22
CA VAL A 23 8.76 -29.61 8.19
C VAL A 23 7.34 -29.16 7.86
N GLY A 24 6.38 -30.09 7.67
CA GLY A 24 4.98 -29.76 7.41
C GLY A 24 4.34 -28.96 8.55
N LEU A 25 4.61 -29.30 9.80
CA LEU A 25 4.16 -28.54 10.97
C LEU A 25 4.78 -27.14 11.04
N TRP A 26 6.08 -27.02 10.72
CA TRP A 26 6.75 -25.72 10.64
C TRP A 26 6.18 -24.84 9.52
N VAL A 27 5.96 -25.41 8.35
CA VAL A 27 5.35 -24.70 7.23
C VAL A 27 3.92 -24.27 7.58
N GLY A 28 3.14 -25.15 8.22
CA GLY A 28 1.79 -24.83 8.69
C GLY A 28 1.80 -23.74 9.77
N TYR A 29 2.77 -23.78 10.69
CA TYR A 29 2.93 -22.74 11.72
C TYR A 29 3.36 -21.39 11.11
N LEU A 30 4.31 -21.39 10.18
CA LEU A 30 4.69 -20.18 9.45
C LEU A 30 3.52 -19.63 8.64
N PHE A 31 2.74 -20.49 7.98
CA PHE A 31 1.53 -20.08 7.28
C PHE A 31 0.47 -19.50 8.23
N TYR A 32 0.29 -20.11 9.41
CA TYR A 32 -0.59 -19.60 10.45
C TYR A 32 -0.16 -18.22 10.95
N LEU A 33 1.13 -17.99 11.16
CA LEU A 33 1.66 -16.66 11.54
C LEU A 33 1.58 -15.65 10.40
N TYR A 34 1.71 -16.09 9.15
CA TYR A 34 1.65 -15.25 7.97
C TYR A 34 0.27 -14.62 7.75
N GLN A 35 -0.82 -15.38 7.98
CA GLN A 35 -2.19 -14.90 7.74
C GLN A 35 -2.57 -13.65 8.55
N PRO A 36 -2.31 -13.58 9.87
CA PRO A 36 -2.56 -12.36 10.64
C PRO A 36 -1.74 -11.17 10.15
N ILE A 37 -0.45 -11.38 9.85
CA ILE A 37 0.44 -10.32 9.34
C ILE A 37 -0.08 -9.81 7.99
N ARG A 38 -0.42 -10.73 7.07
CA ARG A 38 -1.00 -10.36 5.79
C ARG A 38 -2.32 -9.61 5.94
N ALA A 39 -3.23 -10.09 6.80
CA ALA A 39 -4.51 -9.45 7.04
C ALA A 39 -4.38 -8.09 7.74
N ASP A 40 -3.30 -7.89 8.51
CA ASP A 40 -3.00 -6.59 9.13
C ASP A 40 -2.51 -5.57 8.08
N ILE A 41 -1.77 -6.00 7.07
CA ILE A 41 -1.22 -5.15 6.00
C ILE A 41 -2.23 -4.98 4.87
N PHE A 42 -2.80 -6.10 4.40
CA PHE A 42 -3.79 -6.12 3.34
C PHE A 42 -5.11 -6.68 3.87
N PRO A 43 -6.11 -5.83 4.09
CA PRO A 43 -7.39 -6.27 4.61
C PRO A 43 -8.03 -7.33 3.70
N PRO A 44 -8.68 -8.37 4.30
CA PRO A 44 -9.41 -9.35 3.51
C PRO A 44 -10.51 -8.63 2.71
N ARG A 45 -10.56 -8.88 1.42
CA ARG A 45 -11.58 -8.31 0.54
C ARG A 45 -12.87 -9.06 0.72
N GLY A 46 -13.92 -8.33 1.05
CA GLY A 46 -15.28 -8.86 0.96
C GLY A 46 -15.71 -8.99 -0.50
N PRO A 47 -16.78 -9.78 -0.80
CA PRO A 47 -17.38 -9.77 -2.10
C PRO A 47 -17.79 -8.35 -2.47
N SER A 48 -17.35 -7.87 -3.64
CA SER A 48 -17.75 -6.55 -4.11
C SER A 48 -19.26 -6.58 -4.38
N GLN A 49 -20.04 -5.90 -3.56
CA GLN A 49 -21.47 -5.65 -3.81
C GLN A 49 -21.66 -4.40 -4.67
N ARG A 50 -20.56 -3.81 -5.17
CA ARG A 50 -20.56 -2.56 -5.91
C ARG A 50 -20.42 -2.83 -7.39
N GLU A 51 -20.99 -1.95 -8.18
CA GLU A 51 -20.84 -1.96 -9.61
C GLU A 51 -19.34 -1.80 -9.96
N SER A 52 -18.79 -2.74 -10.72
CA SER A 52 -17.40 -2.68 -11.18
C SER A 52 -17.27 -1.62 -12.25
N ARG A 53 -16.30 -0.74 -12.08
CA ARG A 53 -16.00 0.31 -13.07
C ARG A 53 -14.63 0.05 -13.71
N PRO A 54 -14.55 -0.03 -15.05
CA PRO A 54 -13.26 -0.11 -15.73
C PRO A 54 -12.38 1.09 -15.40
N ILE A 55 -11.10 0.85 -15.15
CA ILE A 55 -10.13 1.90 -14.79
C ILE A 55 -10.00 2.95 -15.91
N GLU A 56 -10.19 2.55 -17.16
CA GLU A 56 -10.14 3.39 -18.34
C GLU A 56 -11.28 4.44 -18.37
N SER A 57 -12.36 4.18 -17.64
CA SER A 57 -13.48 5.12 -17.50
C SER A 57 -13.25 6.19 -16.43
N THR A 58 -12.12 6.10 -15.72
CA THR A 58 -11.69 7.08 -14.71
C THR A 58 -10.70 8.08 -15.31
N GLY A 59 -10.40 9.15 -14.59
CA GLY A 59 -9.40 10.13 -14.99
C GLY A 59 -7.95 9.72 -14.73
N LEU A 60 -7.70 8.57 -14.05
CA LEU A 60 -6.38 8.21 -13.54
C LEU A 60 -5.31 8.09 -14.63
N LEU A 61 -5.65 7.53 -15.79
CA LEU A 61 -4.73 7.35 -16.93
C LEU A 61 -4.88 8.46 -17.99
N ARG A 62 -5.67 9.50 -17.73
CA ARG A 62 -5.87 10.60 -18.67
C ARG A 62 -4.58 11.42 -18.81
N PRO A 63 -4.15 11.73 -20.04
CA PRO A 63 -2.98 12.59 -20.25
C PRO A 63 -3.13 13.95 -19.55
N LYS A 64 -2.07 14.37 -18.86
CA LYS A 64 -2.00 15.60 -18.08
C LYS A 64 -3.01 15.71 -16.93
N ALA A 65 -3.59 14.58 -16.49
CA ALA A 65 -4.38 14.57 -15.28
C ALA A 65 -3.53 15.05 -14.09
N ARG A 66 -4.11 15.89 -13.26
CA ARG A 66 -3.48 16.37 -12.01
C ARG A 66 -3.86 15.38 -10.91
N ILE A 67 -2.91 14.65 -10.44
CA ILE A 67 -3.11 13.57 -9.47
C ILE A 67 -2.47 13.95 -8.14
N LEU A 68 -3.28 14.06 -7.09
CA LEU A 68 -2.80 14.19 -5.72
C LEU A 68 -2.75 12.81 -5.06
N ILE A 69 -1.60 12.46 -4.52
CA ILE A 69 -1.44 11.24 -3.70
C ILE A 69 -1.21 11.67 -2.26
N VAL A 70 -2.00 11.13 -1.33
CA VAL A 70 -1.88 11.40 0.10
C VAL A 70 -1.55 10.10 0.82
N THR A 71 -0.38 10.04 1.44
CA THR A 71 0.10 8.88 2.22
C THR A 71 0.23 9.22 3.69
N ALA A 72 0.26 8.22 4.55
CA ALA A 72 0.50 8.39 5.97
C ALA A 72 2.00 8.48 6.28
N HIS A 73 2.79 7.53 5.77
CA HIS A 73 4.22 7.40 6.08
C HIS A 73 5.09 7.48 4.83
N PRO A 74 6.39 7.80 5.00
CA PRO A 74 7.36 7.84 3.90
C PRO A 74 7.81 6.42 3.51
N ASP A 75 7.04 5.71 2.72
CA ASP A 75 7.22 4.40 2.07
C ASP A 75 5.90 3.83 1.54
N ASP A 76 4.77 4.37 1.99
CA ASP A 76 3.42 3.91 1.60
C ASP A 76 3.21 3.99 0.09
N GLU A 77 3.75 5.03 -0.56
CA GLU A 77 3.63 5.24 -2.01
C GLU A 77 4.27 4.11 -2.81
N ALA A 78 5.41 3.59 -2.35
CA ALA A 78 6.06 2.43 -2.97
C ALA A 78 5.33 1.13 -2.65
N PHE A 79 4.84 1.04 -1.41
CA PHE A 79 4.26 -0.18 -0.86
C PHE A 79 2.87 -0.49 -1.43
N TYR A 80 2.01 0.53 -1.52
CA TYR A 80 0.61 0.36 -1.93
C TYR A 80 0.33 0.75 -3.38
N LEU A 81 1.16 1.63 -3.97
CA LEU A 81 0.92 2.27 -5.25
C LEU A 81 2.10 2.11 -6.23
N GLY A 82 3.04 1.21 -5.96
CA GLY A 82 4.26 1.07 -6.75
C GLY A 82 4.02 0.84 -8.25
N GLY A 83 3.04 0.03 -8.59
CA GLY A 83 2.61 -0.19 -9.97
C GLY A 83 1.86 1.01 -10.55
N THR A 84 0.96 1.60 -9.76
CA THR A 84 0.21 2.81 -10.13
C THR A 84 1.16 3.96 -10.49
N LEU A 85 2.16 4.24 -9.66
CA LEU A 85 3.15 5.28 -9.93
C LEU A 85 3.82 5.11 -11.29
N LEU A 86 4.23 3.88 -11.62
CA LEU A 86 4.85 3.56 -12.90
C LEU A 86 3.88 3.65 -14.09
N ARG A 87 2.60 3.44 -13.86
CA ARG A 87 1.58 3.55 -14.92
C ARG A 87 1.21 4.99 -15.24
N ILE A 88 1.22 5.90 -14.25
CA ILE A 88 0.83 7.30 -14.42
C ILE A 88 2.02 8.22 -14.75
N GLN A 89 3.26 7.80 -14.49
CA GLN A 89 4.47 8.63 -14.56
C GLN A 89 4.69 9.37 -15.89
N ALA A 90 4.27 8.78 -17.01
CA ALA A 90 4.52 9.35 -18.33
C ALA A 90 3.41 10.31 -18.80
N SER A 91 2.29 10.35 -18.09
CA SER A 91 1.09 11.05 -18.58
C SER A 91 0.52 12.06 -17.61
N ALA A 92 0.65 11.88 -16.31
CA ALA A 92 0.04 12.72 -15.28
C ALA A 92 1.01 13.77 -14.73
N ILE A 93 0.44 14.78 -14.06
CA ILE A 93 1.14 15.73 -13.18
C ILE A 93 0.85 15.28 -11.75
N VAL A 94 1.87 14.78 -11.05
CA VAL A 94 1.70 14.10 -9.75
C VAL A 94 2.28 14.93 -8.61
N HIS A 95 1.45 15.19 -7.60
CA HIS A 95 1.87 15.76 -6.33
C HIS A 95 1.68 14.73 -5.21
N LEU A 96 2.74 14.47 -4.44
CA LEU A 96 2.72 13.54 -3.32
C LEU A 96 2.78 14.31 -2.01
N VAL A 97 1.81 14.07 -1.12
CA VAL A 97 1.79 14.55 0.26
C VAL A 97 1.99 13.38 1.20
N VAL A 98 3.01 13.46 2.06
CA VAL A 98 3.26 12.52 3.14
C VAL A 98 2.89 13.20 4.46
N LEU A 99 1.92 12.65 5.19
CA LEU A 99 1.35 13.34 6.35
C LEU A 99 2.26 13.26 7.58
N THR A 100 2.89 12.11 7.87
CA THR A 100 3.78 11.98 9.03
C THR A 100 5.25 12.12 8.65
N ASP A 101 6.08 12.39 9.63
CA ASP A 101 7.53 12.51 9.45
C ASP A 101 8.26 11.14 9.43
N GLY A 102 7.55 10.05 9.79
CA GLY A 102 8.11 8.70 9.79
C GLY A 102 9.21 8.47 10.83
N ASP A 103 9.20 9.23 11.93
CA ASP A 103 10.25 9.23 12.95
C ASP A 103 10.30 7.95 13.80
N LYS A 104 9.28 7.08 13.71
CA LYS A 104 9.23 5.77 14.36
C LYS A 104 9.62 4.60 13.43
N GLY A 105 10.33 4.90 12.34
CA GLY A 105 10.86 3.83 11.50
C GLY A 105 11.67 2.78 12.27
N TYR A 106 11.92 1.65 11.65
CA TYR A 106 12.41 0.38 12.24
C TYR A 106 13.75 0.42 12.98
N TYR A 107 14.44 1.54 13.10
CA TYR A 107 15.73 1.60 13.79
C TYR A 107 15.59 2.16 15.21
N PRO A 108 15.41 1.32 16.25
CA PRO A 108 15.19 1.77 17.63
C PRO A 108 16.41 2.46 18.27
N PHE A 109 17.57 2.44 17.60
CA PHE A 109 18.82 3.00 18.10
C PHE A 109 19.30 4.24 17.35
N ILE A 110 18.53 4.73 16.37
CA ILE A 110 18.87 5.93 15.60
C ILE A 110 18.00 7.10 16.09
N ASP A 111 18.60 8.28 16.16
CA ASP A 111 17.86 9.51 16.43
C ASP A 111 16.64 9.65 15.50
N SER A 112 15.48 9.92 16.08
CA SER A 112 14.21 10.04 15.37
C SER A 112 14.25 11.08 14.24
N LYS A 113 14.97 12.19 14.44
CA LYS A 113 15.17 13.21 13.40
C LYS A 113 16.05 12.71 12.24
N ALA A 114 17.07 11.93 12.55
CA ALA A 114 17.93 11.34 11.52
C ALA A 114 17.17 10.33 10.67
N ILE A 115 16.34 9.48 11.27
CA ILE A 115 15.54 8.51 10.52
C ILE A 115 14.47 9.22 9.67
N SER A 116 13.77 10.23 10.19
CA SER A 116 12.81 11.03 9.43
C SER A 116 13.47 11.67 8.19
N LYS A 117 14.63 12.30 8.35
CA LYS A 117 15.38 12.88 7.22
C LYS A 117 15.78 11.84 6.18
N THR A 118 16.24 10.67 6.62
CA THR A 118 16.61 9.55 5.73
C THR A 118 15.40 9.11 4.92
N ARG A 119 14.27 8.79 5.57
CA ARG A 119 13.03 8.35 4.93
C ARG A 119 12.49 9.38 3.93
N GLN A 120 12.50 10.67 4.28
CA GLN A 120 12.15 11.74 3.34
C GLN A 120 13.08 11.79 2.13
N GLY A 121 14.38 11.52 2.31
CA GLY A 121 15.35 11.40 1.22
C GLY A 121 15.04 10.24 0.29
N GLU A 122 14.62 9.09 0.84
CA GLU A 122 14.21 7.91 0.09
C GLU A 122 12.95 8.19 -0.75
N VAL A 123 11.94 8.87 -0.18
CA VAL A 123 10.75 9.34 -0.94
C VAL A 123 11.15 10.23 -2.10
N ARG A 124 12.03 11.22 -1.89
CA ARG A 124 12.48 12.10 -2.98
C ARG A 124 13.24 11.34 -4.07
N THR A 125 14.04 10.35 -3.67
CA THR A 125 14.76 9.47 -4.62
C THR A 125 13.78 8.65 -5.46
N LEU A 126 12.75 8.07 -4.83
CA LEU A 126 11.70 7.38 -5.55
C LEU A 126 10.94 8.33 -6.47
N ALA A 127 10.54 9.50 -5.96
CA ALA A 127 9.80 10.51 -6.71
C ALA A 127 10.50 10.89 -8.02
N GLN A 128 11.81 11.17 -7.96
CA GLN A 128 12.63 11.43 -9.15
C GLN A 128 12.63 10.26 -10.12
N LYS A 129 12.72 9.03 -9.60
CA LYS A 129 12.81 7.83 -10.42
C LYS A 129 11.50 7.49 -11.15
N VAL A 130 10.36 7.76 -10.52
CA VAL A 130 9.04 7.44 -11.06
C VAL A 130 8.28 8.66 -11.59
N GLY A 131 8.93 9.82 -11.70
CA GLY A 131 8.36 11.01 -12.31
C GLY A 131 7.24 11.67 -11.50
N ILE A 132 7.35 11.68 -10.16
CA ILE A 132 6.51 12.54 -9.31
C ILE A 132 7.04 13.96 -9.39
N ASP A 133 6.18 14.92 -9.79
CA ASP A 133 6.59 16.29 -10.06
C ASP A 133 6.92 17.08 -8.79
N SER A 134 6.23 16.80 -7.69
CA SER A 134 6.48 17.48 -6.42
C SER A 134 6.11 16.62 -5.20
N THR A 135 6.82 16.84 -4.09
CA THR A 135 6.60 16.15 -2.81
C THR A 135 6.50 17.16 -1.68
N GLU A 136 5.52 16.96 -0.79
CA GLU A 136 5.33 17.75 0.42
C GLU A 136 5.27 16.83 1.66
N PHE A 137 5.86 17.28 2.78
CA PHE A 137 5.88 16.53 4.06
C PHE A 137 5.19 17.37 5.13
N HIS A 138 4.12 16.86 5.70
CA HIS A 138 3.34 17.57 6.73
C HIS A 138 3.96 17.46 8.12
N GLN A 139 4.85 16.48 8.34
CA GLN A 139 5.60 16.32 9.59
C GLN A 139 4.71 16.11 10.83
N GLU A 140 3.53 15.52 10.67
CA GLU A 140 2.74 15.06 11.80
C GLU A 140 3.48 13.89 12.49
N PRO A 141 3.34 13.71 13.82
CA PRO A 141 4.03 12.64 14.54
C PRO A 141 3.61 11.24 14.07
N ASP A 142 4.57 10.40 13.72
CA ASP A 142 4.35 8.99 13.34
C ASP A 142 3.72 8.18 14.49
N GLY A 143 2.70 7.37 14.18
CA GLY A 143 1.91 6.60 15.13
C GLY A 143 0.92 7.44 15.95
N ARG A 144 0.79 8.74 15.65
CA ARG A 144 -0.10 9.67 16.36
C ARG A 144 -0.87 10.61 15.43
N LEU A 145 -0.91 10.32 14.14
CA LEU A 145 -1.71 11.10 13.21
C LEU A 145 -3.16 11.17 13.69
N ARG A 146 -3.73 12.38 13.71
CA ARG A 146 -5.12 12.64 14.11
C ARG A 146 -5.78 13.57 13.09
N PRO A 147 -7.07 13.43 12.82
CA PRO A 147 -7.82 14.34 11.97
C PRO A 147 -8.13 15.65 12.70
N GLU A 148 -7.09 16.30 13.20
CA GLU A 148 -7.20 17.60 13.87
C GLU A 148 -7.47 18.72 12.86
N PRO A 149 -8.17 19.80 13.24
CA PRO A 149 -8.48 20.90 12.33
C PRO A 149 -7.25 21.52 11.64
N LYS A 150 -6.09 21.54 12.31
CA LYS A 150 -4.83 22.05 11.71
C LYS A 150 -4.33 21.16 10.59
N THR A 151 -4.39 19.83 10.79
CA THR A 151 -3.93 18.82 9.81
C THR A 151 -4.85 18.81 8.59
N VAL A 152 -6.17 18.89 8.82
CA VAL A 152 -7.18 19.00 7.74
C VAL A 152 -6.97 20.28 6.93
N ARG A 153 -6.89 21.46 7.58
CA ARG A 153 -6.68 22.75 6.89
C ARG A 153 -5.40 22.78 6.06
N ARG A 154 -4.35 22.12 6.50
CA ARG A 154 -3.12 22.05 5.72
C ARG A 154 -3.32 21.27 4.41
N LEU A 155 -4.04 20.16 4.45
CA LEU A 155 -4.39 19.40 3.24
C LEU A 155 -5.39 20.15 2.36
N GLU A 156 -6.35 20.90 2.94
CA GLU A 156 -7.23 21.78 2.18
C GLU A 156 -6.44 22.83 1.38
N GLN A 157 -5.39 23.41 1.97
CA GLN A 157 -4.52 24.34 1.26
C GLN A 157 -3.90 23.69 0.04
N VAL A 158 -3.31 22.48 0.19
CA VAL A 158 -2.78 21.73 -0.94
C VAL A 158 -3.83 21.49 -2.03
N LEU A 159 -5.04 21.07 -1.64
CA LEU A 159 -6.13 20.83 -2.59
C LEU A 159 -6.51 22.10 -3.36
N ARG A 160 -6.58 23.26 -2.69
CA ARG A 160 -6.91 24.55 -3.32
C ARG A 160 -5.80 25.03 -4.27
N GLU A 161 -4.54 24.82 -3.91
CA GLU A 161 -3.39 25.25 -4.72
C GLU A 161 -3.12 24.31 -5.88
N PHE A 162 -3.08 23.01 -5.62
CA PHE A 162 -2.77 22.01 -6.63
C PHE A 162 -3.96 21.74 -7.57
N LYS A 163 -5.22 21.87 -7.11
CA LYS A 163 -6.45 21.63 -7.88
C LYS A 163 -6.41 20.29 -8.63
N PRO A 164 -6.37 19.16 -7.92
CA PRO A 164 -6.30 17.84 -8.55
C PRO A 164 -7.60 17.51 -9.30
N ASP A 165 -7.47 16.72 -10.37
CA ASP A 165 -8.58 16.05 -11.04
C ASP A 165 -8.93 14.74 -10.31
N GLU A 166 -7.89 14.06 -9.82
CA GLU A 166 -7.98 12.75 -9.15
C GLU A 166 -7.17 12.76 -7.86
N VAL A 167 -7.67 12.08 -6.82
CA VAL A 167 -7.01 11.99 -5.53
C VAL A 167 -6.89 10.53 -5.11
N LEU A 168 -5.68 10.10 -4.78
CA LEU A 168 -5.39 8.75 -4.24
C LEU A 168 -5.14 8.88 -2.74
N VAL A 169 -5.92 8.18 -1.93
CA VAL A 169 -5.87 8.25 -0.46
C VAL A 169 -6.06 6.87 0.16
N PHE A 170 -5.66 6.69 1.40
CA PHE A 170 -6.07 5.52 2.16
C PHE A 170 -7.59 5.44 2.30
N ASP A 171 -8.12 4.23 2.34
CA ASP A 171 -9.53 4.03 2.65
C ASP A 171 -9.79 4.44 4.11
N ASP A 172 -10.68 5.40 4.35
CA ASP A 172 -11.11 5.84 5.68
C ASP A 172 -11.87 4.74 6.46
N GLN A 173 -12.41 3.76 5.74
CA GLN A 173 -13.00 2.53 6.30
C GLN A 173 -11.96 1.44 6.54
N TYR A 174 -10.69 1.80 6.51
CA TYR A 174 -9.58 0.91 6.78
C TYR A 174 -9.83 0.11 8.07
N TRP A 175 -9.63 -1.21 7.99
CA TRP A 175 -9.86 -2.10 9.12
C TRP A 175 -9.04 -1.63 10.34
N PRO A 176 -9.65 -1.49 11.55
CA PRO A 176 -8.91 -1.10 12.74
C PRO A 176 -7.84 -2.15 13.04
N ARG A 177 -6.57 -1.75 12.95
CA ARG A 177 -5.41 -2.61 13.18
C ARG A 177 -4.65 -2.13 14.39
N ILE A 178 -3.97 -3.05 15.03
CA ILE A 178 -3.18 -2.76 16.23
C ILE A 178 -2.01 -1.84 15.88
N SER A 179 -1.47 -1.94 14.66
CA SER A 179 -0.20 -1.31 14.30
C SER A 179 -0.29 0.02 13.54
N HIS A 180 -1.38 0.37 12.85
CA HIS A 180 -1.39 1.53 11.93
C HIS A 180 -2.72 2.28 11.87
N ASN A 181 -3.13 2.90 12.99
CA ASN A 181 -4.26 3.84 12.95
C ASN A 181 -4.00 5.05 12.04
N ASP A 182 -2.73 5.36 11.74
CA ASP A 182 -2.35 6.50 10.91
C ASP A 182 -2.87 6.36 9.48
N HIS A 183 -2.85 5.16 8.89
CA HIS A 183 -3.42 4.93 7.55
C HIS A 183 -4.91 5.30 7.50
N ARG A 184 -5.70 4.81 8.47
CA ARG A 184 -7.11 5.18 8.58
C ARG A 184 -7.31 6.67 8.79
N ASN A 185 -6.51 7.26 9.70
CA ASN A 185 -6.59 8.68 10.01
C ASN A 185 -6.16 9.54 8.80
N ALA A 186 -5.21 9.10 7.98
CA ALA A 186 -4.86 9.73 6.72
C ALA A 186 -6.07 9.77 5.76
N GLY A 187 -6.78 8.65 5.64
CA GLY A 187 -8.03 8.58 4.89
C GLY A 187 -9.09 9.53 5.43
N ILE A 188 -9.28 9.61 6.75
CA ILE A 188 -10.25 10.53 7.38
C ILE A 188 -9.86 11.99 7.15
N VAL A 189 -8.59 12.36 7.35
CA VAL A 189 -8.06 13.71 7.07
C VAL A 189 -8.37 14.10 5.63
N ALA A 190 -8.11 13.19 4.68
CA ALA A 190 -8.37 13.44 3.27
C ALA A 190 -9.87 13.63 2.99
N VAL A 191 -10.75 12.80 3.55
CA VAL A 191 -12.21 12.94 3.38
C VAL A 191 -12.70 14.28 3.89
N LEU A 192 -12.31 14.69 5.10
CA LEU A 192 -12.71 15.97 5.66
C LEU A 192 -12.22 17.12 4.80
N ALA A 193 -10.96 17.12 4.38
CA ALA A 193 -10.41 18.16 3.51
C ALA A 193 -11.14 18.23 2.16
N LEU A 194 -11.45 17.09 1.53
CA LEU A 194 -12.21 17.03 0.27
C LEU A 194 -13.63 17.58 0.42
N GLN A 195 -14.29 17.32 1.56
CA GLN A 195 -15.61 17.88 1.87
C GLN A 195 -15.56 19.41 2.02
N ASP A 196 -14.59 19.89 2.81
CA ASP A 196 -14.47 21.32 3.15
C ASP A 196 -14.10 22.18 1.93
N VAL A 197 -13.27 21.66 0.99
CA VAL A 197 -12.97 22.36 -0.26
C VAL A 197 -14.04 22.17 -1.34
N LYS A 198 -15.10 21.39 -1.08
CA LYS A 198 -16.14 21.03 -2.06
C LYS A 198 -15.53 20.38 -3.32
N PHE A 199 -14.65 19.40 -3.10
CA PHE A 199 -13.96 18.74 -4.19
C PHE A 199 -14.93 18.16 -5.22
N THR A 200 -14.55 18.29 -6.49
CA THR A 200 -15.21 17.64 -7.63
C THR A 200 -14.17 16.92 -8.46
N GLY A 201 -14.30 15.61 -8.62
CA GLY A 201 -13.34 14.75 -9.31
C GLY A 201 -13.43 13.30 -8.88
N GLY A 202 -12.43 12.50 -9.21
CA GLY A 202 -12.33 11.10 -8.79
C GLY A 202 -11.51 10.91 -7.52
N VAL A 203 -11.94 9.99 -6.68
CA VAL A 203 -11.22 9.59 -5.46
C VAL A 203 -10.97 8.09 -5.49
N PHE A 204 -9.69 7.72 -5.49
CA PHE A 204 -9.22 6.34 -5.42
C PHE A 204 -8.76 6.02 -4.00
N ARG A 205 -9.47 5.13 -3.34
CA ARG A 205 -9.11 4.66 -2.01
C ARG A 205 -8.35 3.35 -2.12
N TYR A 206 -7.08 3.39 -1.78
CA TYR A 206 -6.24 2.19 -1.73
C TYR A 206 -6.25 1.55 -0.35
N SER A 207 -5.71 0.33 -0.23
CA SER A 207 -5.80 -0.49 0.99
C SER A 207 -7.25 -0.69 1.47
N THR A 208 -8.13 -0.96 0.52
CA THR A 208 -9.58 -1.08 0.74
C THR A 208 -10.04 -2.53 0.93
N THR A 209 -11.10 -2.72 1.72
CA THR A 209 -11.81 -4.02 1.85
C THR A 209 -12.88 -4.24 0.78
N ALA A 210 -13.25 -3.19 0.04
CA ALA A 210 -14.36 -3.20 -0.91
C ALA A 210 -13.97 -2.55 -2.25
N PRO A 211 -13.00 -3.12 -2.98
CA PRO A 211 -12.59 -2.59 -4.28
C PRO A 211 -13.72 -2.72 -5.29
N ASN A 212 -13.83 -1.73 -6.17
CA ASN A 212 -14.73 -1.71 -7.32
C ASN A 212 -14.01 -1.40 -8.64
N THR A 213 -12.70 -1.19 -8.60
CA THR A 213 -11.86 -1.07 -9.80
C THR A 213 -10.46 -1.61 -9.49
N THR A 214 -9.75 -2.06 -10.53
CA THR A 214 -8.39 -2.60 -10.42
C THR A 214 -7.57 -2.09 -11.59
N LEU A 215 -6.41 -1.52 -11.30
CA LEU A 215 -5.44 -1.12 -12.31
C LEU A 215 -4.56 -2.31 -12.68
N ASP A 216 -4.46 -2.62 -13.99
CA ASP A 216 -3.47 -3.57 -14.49
C ASP A 216 -2.06 -3.00 -14.35
N VAL A 217 -1.24 -3.66 -13.54
CA VAL A 217 0.15 -3.30 -13.31
C VAL A 217 1.12 -4.38 -13.77
N SER A 218 0.63 -5.37 -14.52
CA SER A 218 1.39 -6.57 -14.91
C SER A 218 2.70 -6.23 -15.61
N ALA A 219 2.68 -5.29 -16.56
CA ALA A 219 3.86 -4.90 -17.32
C ALA A 219 4.95 -4.19 -16.49
N VAL A 220 4.56 -3.54 -15.41
CA VAL A 220 5.45 -2.71 -14.59
C VAL A 220 5.78 -3.33 -13.22
N TRP A 221 5.13 -4.45 -12.87
CA TRP A 221 5.25 -5.08 -11.56
C TRP A 221 6.69 -5.42 -11.16
N PRO A 222 7.54 -6.00 -12.03
CA PRO A 222 8.92 -6.29 -11.66
C PRO A 222 9.72 -5.03 -11.27
N GLN A 223 9.42 -3.88 -11.90
CA GLN A 223 10.07 -2.62 -11.58
C GLN A 223 9.51 -2.02 -10.28
N ALA A 224 8.20 -2.13 -10.03
CA ALA A 224 7.58 -1.73 -8.77
C ALA A 224 8.23 -2.44 -7.59
N GLN A 225 8.45 -3.77 -7.70
CA GLN A 225 9.11 -4.56 -6.68
C GLN A 225 10.57 -4.13 -6.40
N LYS A 226 11.32 -3.76 -7.45
CA LYS A 226 12.68 -3.21 -7.27
C LYS A 226 12.67 -1.85 -6.59
N ASN A 227 11.65 -1.05 -6.82
CA ASN A 227 11.53 0.29 -6.24
C ASN A 227 11.29 0.27 -4.73
N LEU A 228 10.68 -0.78 -4.17
CA LEU A 228 10.56 -0.98 -2.72
C LEU A 228 11.92 -0.90 -2.01
N GLY A 229 12.98 -1.41 -2.63
CA GLY A 229 14.34 -1.35 -2.09
C GLY A 229 14.94 0.06 -2.01
N ILE A 230 14.31 1.09 -2.55
CA ILE A 230 14.72 2.49 -2.39
C ILE A 230 14.49 2.93 -0.94
N HIS A 231 13.44 2.43 -0.29
CA HIS A 231 13.17 2.64 1.12
C HIS A 231 14.02 1.71 2.01
N ALA A 232 15.33 1.72 1.77
CA ALA A 232 16.28 0.81 2.40
C ALA A 232 16.34 0.95 3.92
N SER A 233 16.00 2.14 4.47
CA SER A 233 15.87 2.34 5.90
C SER A 233 14.74 1.49 6.51
N GLN A 234 13.74 1.10 5.73
CA GLN A 234 12.60 0.30 6.17
C GLN A 234 12.63 -1.12 5.63
N PHE A 235 13.03 -1.29 4.37
CA PHE A 235 12.98 -2.53 3.61
C PHE A 235 14.38 -2.96 3.16
N HIS A 236 15.02 -3.85 3.93
CA HIS A 236 16.34 -4.39 3.60
C HIS A 236 16.43 -5.86 4.00
N GLY A 237 17.36 -6.60 3.37
CA GLY A 237 17.58 -8.03 3.64
C GLY A 237 16.29 -8.84 3.55
N SER A 238 16.11 -9.79 4.46
CA SER A 238 14.94 -10.67 4.53
C SER A 238 13.60 -9.92 4.72
N LYS A 239 13.63 -8.73 5.33
CA LYS A 239 12.43 -7.91 5.44
C LYS A 239 11.97 -7.41 4.07
N LEU A 240 12.87 -6.99 3.20
CA LEU A 240 12.53 -6.61 1.83
C LEU A 240 11.91 -7.79 1.07
N GLU A 241 12.52 -8.98 1.17
CA GLU A 241 12.00 -10.20 0.53
C GLU A 241 10.58 -10.54 1.02
N LEU A 242 10.34 -10.45 2.33
CA LEU A 242 9.01 -10.65 2.91
C LEU A 242 8.00 -9.62 2.38
N ILE A 243 8.36 -8.35 2.34
CA ILE A 243 7.49 -7.28 1.84
C ILE A 243 7.19 -7.48 0.35
N GLN A 244 8.18 -7.86 -0.45
CA GLN A 244 8.00 -8.19 -1.87
C GLN A 244 7.05 -9.38 -2.05
N LEU A 245 7.17 -10.41 -1.22
CA LEU A 245 6.26 -11.56 -1.25
C LEU A 245 4.82 -11.15 -0.90
N LEU A 246 4.63 -10.35 0.15
CA LEU A 246 3.33 -9.86 0.61
C LEU A 246 2.64 -9.00 -0.45
N THR A 247 3.36 -8.02 -1.00
CA THR A 247 2.82 -7.13 -2.03
C THR A 247 2.51 -7.88 -3.32
N THR A 248 3.39 -8.83 -3.73
CA THR A 248 3.17 -9.68 -4.89
C THR A 248 1.94 -10.59 -4.71
N SER A 249 1.79 -11.22 -3.56
CA SER A 249 0.61 -12.06 -3.27
C SER A 249 -0.68 -11.25 -3.34
N ASN A 250 -0.68 -10.02 -2.81
CA ASN A 250 -1.83 -9.12 -2.89
C ASN A 250 -2.13 -8.68 -4.34
N ALA A 251 -1.10 -8.39 -5.13
CA ALA A 251 -1.27 -7.98 -6.52
C ALA A 251 -1.77 -9.13 -7.42
N ILE A 252 -1.31 -10.37 -7.19
CA ILE A 252 -1.82 -11.56 -7.87
C ILE A 252 -3.31 -11.76 -7.56
N GLU A 253 -3.70 -11.69 -6.29
CA GLU A 253 -5.10 -11.85 -5.88
C GLU A 253 -6.00 -10.77 -6.49
N ALA A 254 -5.54 -9.52 -6.51
CA ALA A 254 -6.28 -8.42 -7.13
C ALA A 254 -6.36 -8.57 -8.65
N GLY A 255 -5.26 -8.95 -9.29
CA GLY A 255 -5.19 -9.17 -10.72
C GLY A 255 -6.11 -10.32 -11.16
N ALA A 256 -6.07 -11.45 -10.45
CA ALA A 256 -6.87 -12.63 -10.77
C ALA A 256 -8.39 -12.32 -10.81
N THR A 257 -8.88 -11.44 -9.92
CA THR A 257 -10.29 -11.03 -9.92
C THR A 257 -10.67 -10.12 -11.09
N ALA A 258 -9.68 -9.48 -11.73
CA ALA A 258 -9.88 -8.53 -12.81
C ALA A 258 -9.36 -9.04 -14.17
N GLY A 259 -8.82 -10.27 -14.23
CA GLY A 259 -8.27 -10.86 -15.46
C GLY A 259 -6.84 -10.43 -15.79
N PHE A 260 -6.06 -9.97 -14.81
CA PHE A 260 -4.68 -9.53 -14.95
C PHE A 260 -3.71 -10.45 -14.20
N SER A 261 -2.42 -10.46 -14.58
CA SER A 261 -1.39 -11.17 -13.81
C SER A 261 -1.10 -10.48 -12.48
N PHE A 262 -1.06 -9.15 -12.48
CA PHE A 262 -0.89 -8.32 -11.29
C PHE A 262 -1.81 -7.10 -11.36
N GLY A 263 -2.52 -6.82 -10.26
CA GLY A 263 -3.45 -5.70 -10.17
C GLY A 263 -3.27 -4.90 -8.86
N GLU A 264 -3.50 -3.60 -8.93
CA GLU A 264 -3.66 -2.75 -7.76
C GLU A 264 -5.13 -2.35 -7.64
N PRO A 265 -5.80 -2.76 -6.54
CA PRO A 265 -7.23 -2.58 -6.36
C PRO A 265 -7.56 -1.28 -5.66
N PHE A 266 -8.63 -0.64 -6.08
CA PHE A 266 -9.15 0.60 -5.51
C PHE A 266 -10.64 0.53 -5.26
N ARG A 267 -11.11 1.28 -4.27
CA ARG A 267 -12.48 1.73 -4.17
C ARG A 267 -12.55 3.12 -4.79
N TYR A 268 -13.05 3.19 -6.02
CA TYR A 268 -13.21 4.42 -6.78
C TYR A 268 -14.55 5.07 -6.48
N GLU A 269 -14.52 6.37 -6.26
CA GLU A 269 -15.70 7.21 -6.02
C GLU A 269 -15.65 8.46 -6.92
N VAL A 270 -16.79 8.88 -7.42
CA VAL A 270 -16.94 10.20 -8.08
C VAL A 270 -17.53 11.16 -7.07
N TRP A 271 -16.87 12.30 -6.93
CA TRP A 271 -17.26 13.36 -6.02
C TRP A 271 -17.75 14.58 -6.79
N ARG A 272 -18.75 15.29 -6.23
CA ARG A 272 -19.22 16.59 -6.69
C ARG A 272 -19.57 17.45 -5.50
N ASP A 273 -19.06 18.67 -5.46
CA ASP A 273 -19.30 19.64 -4.38
C ASP A 273 -19.04 19.05 -2.98
N GLY A 274 -17.96 18.27 -2.83
CA GLY A 274 -17.58 17.65 -1.56
C GLY A 274 -18.44 16.45 -1.15
N LYS A 275 -19.24 15.89 -2.04
CA LYS A 275 -20.12 14.75 -1.78
C LYS A 275 -19.89 13.62 -2.77
N VAL A 276 -19.95 12.39 -2.28
CA VAL A 276 -19.92 11.21 -3.13
C VAL A 276 -21.22 11.09 -3.90
N ILE A 277 -21.14 11.06 -5.23
CA ILE A 277 -22.28 10.88 -6.13
C ILE A 277 -22.29 9.51 -6.81
N PHE A 278 -21.16 8.80 -6.76
CA PHE A 278 -21.03 7.41 -7.24
C PHE A 278 -20.01 6.66 -6.35
N ARG A 279 -20.32 5.38 -6.04
CA ARG A 279 -19.44 4.46 -5.31
C ARG A 279 -19.33 3.13 -6.02
#